data_aa1cbaa64c0f8e3f1f515d7c74892284
#
_entry.id   aa1cbaa64c0f8e3f1f515d7c74892284
#
_cell.length_a   1.000
_cell.length_b   1.000
_cell.length_c   1.000
_cell.angle_alpha   90.00
_cell.angle_beta   90.00
_cell.angle_gamma   90.00
#
_symmetry.space_group_name_H-M   'P 1'
#
loop_
_entity.id
_entity.type
_entity.pdbx_description
1 polymer ?
#
loop_
_entity_poly.entity_id
_entity_poly.type
_entity_poly.pdbx_seq_one_letter_code
_entity_poly.pdbx_strand_id
1 'polypeptide(L)'
;MRLILFFVASLLIFNASSAQQPRIYIVKAGEVPSEVLPVEAMFQYPQFKQGIVYLRDGSASTAKLNYNIMLNEMQFITNRGDTLAIAYPETIKNITIDSTLYYYDKTYIQIIAQVDSFKLGMKQLYVQSPYRTRGGYDAPTAAGAITTYSSISSSSVNARLQIKKDVQFEKEVSYLVSNQFNRFFKADKKSFLNIFPKRKAEIENYMSQYKIEYSKEPDLEKLLKFCVSLN
;
A
#
# COMPACT_ATOMS: atom_id res chain seq x y z
N MET A 1 -54.00 38.44 -5.31
CA MET A 1 -53.52 37.22 -6.02
C MET A 1 -52.01 37.28 -6.05
N ARG A 2 -51.33 36.63 -5.09
CA ARG A 2 -49.85 36.65 -4.94
C ARG A 2 -49.26 35.39 -5.57
N LEU A 3 -48.51 35.53 -6.65
CA LEU A 3 -47.75 34.49 -7.29
C LEU A 3 -46.50 34.17 -6.43
N ILE A 4 -46.43 32.96 -5.92
CA ILE A 4 -45.23 32.44 -5.24
C ILE A 4 -44.38 31.73 -6.30
N LEU A 5 -43.22 32.33 -6.65
CA LEU A 5 -42.22 31.70 -7.49
C LEU A 5 -41.41 30.71 -6.64
N PHE A 6 -41.59 29.42 -6.91
CA PHE A 6 -40.70 28.36 -6.36
C PHE A 6 -39.39 28.34 -7.16
N PHE A 7 -38.31 28.81 -6.56
CA PHE A 7 -36.96 28.69 -7.07
C PHE A 7 -36.43 27.28 -6.66
N VAL A 8 -36.50 26.34 -7.59
CA VAL A 8 -35.88 25.01 -7.40
C VAL A 8 -34.40 25.16 -7.67
N ALA A 9 -33.58 25.33 -6.62
CA ALA A 9 -32.15 25.23 -6.68
C ALA A 9 -31.73 23.77 -6.87
N SER A 10 -31.42 23.39 -8.10
CA SER A 10 -30.82 22.10 -8.45
C SER A 10 -29.39 22.06 -7.89
N LEU A 11 -29.21 21.36 -6.77
CA LEU A 11 -27.86 21.02 -6.26
C LEU A 11 -27.23 20.02 -7.23
N LEU A 12 -26.34 20.49 -8.09
CA LEU A 12 -25.41 19.65 -8.86
C LEU A 12 -24.41 19.04 -7.87
N ILE A 13 -24.69 17.81 -7.43
CA ILE A 13 -23.71 17.00 -6.70
C ILE A 13 -22.65 16.59 -7.72
N PHE A 14 -21.53 17.30 -7.73
CA PHE A 14 -20.31 16.87 -8.41
C PHE A 14 -19.80 15.63 -7.70
N ASN A 15 -20.16 14.44 -8.20
CA ASN A 15 -19.43 13.22 -7.89
C ASN A 15 -18.04 13.37 -8.52
N ALA A 16 -17.08 13.80 -7.72
CA ALA A 16 -15.67 13.68 -8.08
C ALA A 16 -15.35 12.17 -8.18
N SER A 17 -15.51 11.62 -9.38
CA SER A 17 -14.99 10.28 -9.69
C SER A 17 -13.49 10.36 -9.47
N SER A 18 -13.01 9.82 -8.35
CA SER A 18 -11.59 9.55 -8.17
C SER A 18 -11.18 8.61 -9.31
N ALA A 19 -10.53 9.16 -10.32
CA ALA A 19 -9.97 8.38 -11.40
C ALA A 19 -9.01 7.37 -10.75
N GLN A 20 -9.43 6.12 -10.73
CA GLN A 20 -8.63 5.03 -10.16
C GLN A 20 -7.37 4.93 -11.02
N GLN A 21 -6.21 5.23 -10.43
CA GLN A 21 -4.94 5.16 -11.15
C GLN A 21 -4.77 3.77 -11.77
N PRO A 22 -4.21 3.68 -12.98
CA PRO A 22 -3.98 2.40 -13.61
C PRO A 22 -3.10 1.54 -12.70
N ARG A 23 -3.51 0.30 -12.48
CA ARG A 23 -2.75 -0.65 -11.66
C ARG A 23 -1.57 -1.27 -12.41
N ILE A 24 -1.53 -1.07 -13.72
CA ILE A 24 -0.59 -1.73 -14.62
C ILE A 24 0.14 -0.67 -15.43
N TYR A 25 1.47 -0.76 -15.43
CA TYR A 25 2.36 0.06 -16.25
C TYR A 25 3.26 -0.85 -17.09
N ILE A 26 3.51 -0.46 -18.33
CA ILE A 26 4.40 -1.16 -19.23
C ILE A 26 5.62 -0.27 -19.45
N VAL A 27 6.80 -0.83 -19.21
CA VAL A 27 8.08 -0.17 -19.45
C VAL A 27 8.79 -1.00 -20.52
N LYS A 28 9.20 -0.34 -21.60
CA LYS A 28 9.82 -1.00 -22.75
C LYS A 28 11.30 -1.26 -22.52
N ALA A 29 11.85 -2.20 -23.29
CA ALA A 29 13.28 -2.46 -23.28
C ALA A 29 14.08 -1.19 -23.61
N GLY A 30 15.09 -0.90 -22.80
CA GLY A 30 15.90 0.31 -22.92
C GLY A 30 15.38 1.53 -22.14
N GLU A 31 14.15 1.52 -21.66
CA GLU A 31 13.61 2.61 -20.84
C GLU A 31 14.02 2.43 -19.37
N VAL A 32 14.09 3.55 -18.66
CA VAL A 32 14.33 3.60 -17.21
C VAL A 32 13.00 3.88 -16.52
N PRO A 33 12.49 3.01 -15.65
CA PRO A 33 11.17 3.17 -15.01
C PRO A 33 10.95 4.54 -14.37
N SER A 34 11.97 5.09 -13.71
CA SER A 34 11.88 6.41 -13.05
C SER A 34 11.77 7.60 -14.01
N GLU A 35 12.05 7.41 -15.29
CA GLU A 35 11.97 8.47 -16.31
C GLU A 35 10.65 8.42 -17.08
N VAL A 36 10.02 7.25 -17.17
CA VAL A 36 8.80 7.05 -17.98
C VAL A 36 7.52 6.91 -17.15
N LEU A 37 7.65 6.56 -15.87
CA LEU A 37 6.49 6.42 -15.00
C LEU A 37 6.15 7.74 -14.29
N PRO A 38 4.86 8.06 -14.14
CA PRO A 38 4.45 9.24 -13.40
C PRO A 38 4.82 9.13 -11.91
N VAL A 39 5.05 10.27 -11.27
CA VAL A 39 5.42 10.33 -9.84
C VAL A 39 4.40 9.61 -8.96
N GLU A 40 3.12 9.73 -9.28
CA GLU A 40 2.01 9.12 -8.56
C GLU A 40 2.00 7.58 -8.68
N ALA A 41 2.64 7.05 -9.72
CA ALA A 41 2.85 5.61 -9.83
C ALA A 41 3.97 5.13 -8.92
N MET A 42 5.03 5.92 -8.80
CA MET A 42 6.23 5.54 -8.07
C MET A 42 6.12 5.79 -6.56
N PHE A 43 5.47 6.90 -6.17
CA PHE A 43 5.46 7.38 -4.80
C PHE A 43 4.07 7.36 -4.17
N GLN A 44 4.04 7.18 -2.85
CA GLN A 44 2.81 7.21 -2.06
C GLN A 44 2.20 8.63 -1.99
N TYR A 45 3.04 9.66 -1.98
CA TYR A 45 2.62 11.05 -1.93
C TYR A 45 3.15 11.79 -3.16
N PRO A 46 2.40 12.78 -3.69
CA PRO A 46 2.87 13.60 -4.81
C PRO A 46 4.17 14.35 -4.52
N GLN A 47 4.43 14.64 -3.24
CA GLN A 47 5.61 15.36 -2.76
C GLN A 47 6.13 14.73 -1.47
N PHE A 48 7.43 14.91 -1.20
CA PHE A 48 8.03 14.56 0.08
C PHE A 48 7.44 15.42 1.20
N LYS A 49 7.02 14.77 2.30
CA LYS A 49 6.35 15.38 3.44
C LYS A 49 7.20 15.27 4.71
N GLN A 50 7.01 16.20 5.63
CA GLN A 50 7.67 16.12 6.94
C GLN A 50 7.29 14.81 7.62
N GLY A 51 8.31 14.16 8.18
CA GLY A 51 8.14 12.91 8.90
C GLY A 51 9.23 12.69 9.93
N ILE A 52 8.99 11.71 10.79
CA ILE A 52 9.91 11.31 11.86
C ILE A 52 10.16 9.82 11.74
N VAL A 53 11.42 9.44 11.71
CA VAL A 53 11.89 8.05 11.78
C VAL A 53 12.28 7.77 13.22
N TYR A 54 11.58 6.85 13.87
CA TYR A 54 11.92 6.35 15.21
C TYR A 54 12.69 5.05 15.08
N LEU A 55 13.87 4.98 15.70
CA LEU A 55 14.72 3.80 15.68
C LEU A 55 14.49 2.93 16.93
N ARG A 56 14.90 1.67 16.86
CA ARG A 56 14.75 0.72 17.96
C ARG A 56 15.67 1.00 19.13
N ASP A 57 16.76 1.74 18.94
CA ASP A 57 17.67 2.21 19.98
C ASP A 57 17.12 3.41 20.79
N GLY A 58 15.91 3.90 20.40
CA GLY A 58 15.24 5.03 21.05
C GLY A 58 15.54 6.38 20.40
N SER A 59 16.47 6.46 19.45
CA SER A 59 16.74 7.71 18.72
C SER A 59 15.64 8.02 17.70
N ALA A 60 15.55 9.29 17.32
CA ALA A 60 14.61 9.75 16.28
C ALA A 60 15.28 10.78 15.38
N SER A 61 14.87 10.78 14.12
CA SER A 61 15.37 11.70 13.10
C SER A 61 14.21 12.28 12.29
N THR A 62 14.25 13.59 12.04
CA THR A 62 13.23 14.29 11.25
C THR A 62 13.76 14.58 9.86
N ALA A 63 12.96 14.28 8.83
CA ALA A 63 13.30 14.56 7.45
C ALA A 63 12.04 14.74 6.59
N LYS A 64 12.21 15.24 5.36
CA LYS A 64 11.17 15.12 4.33
C LYS A 64 11.22 13.71 3.75
N LEU A 65 10.15 12.96 3.93
CA LEU A 65 10.05 11.54 3.60
C LEU A 65 9.00 11.28 2.52
N ASN A 66 9.20 10.23 1.74
CA ASN A 66 8.19 9.64 0.88
C ASN A 66 8.44 8.14 0.71
N TYR A 67 7.38 7.36 0.63
CA TYR A 67 7.50 5.93 0.33
C TYR A 67 7.50 5.72 -1.17
N ASN A 68 8.62 5.23 -1.71
CA ASN A 68 8.72 4.77 -3.09
C ASN A 68 8.19 3.34 -3.18
N ILE A 69 6.95 3.21 -3.68
CA ILE A 69 6.23 1.93 -3.76
C ILE A 69 6.91 1.01 -4.77
N MET A 70 7.47 1.57 -5.85
CA MET A 70 8.11 0.80 -6.91
C MET A 70 9.40 0.13 -6.44
N LEU A 71 10.21 0.86 -5.68
CA LEU A 71 11.47 0.35 -5.14
C LEU A 71 11.30 -0.32 -3.77
N ASN A 72 10.12 -0.21 -3.16
CA ASN A 72 9.85 -0.63 -1.78
C ASN A 72 10.83 0.04 -0.79
N GLU A 73 11.05 1.34 -0.96
CA GLU A 73 12.00 2.11 -0.17
C GLU A 73 11.33 3.30 0.50
N MET A 74 11.64 3.55 1.76
CA MET A 74 11.38 4.83 2.37
C MET A 74 12.54 5.76 2.02
N GLN A 75 12.23 6.82 1.30
CA GLN A 75 13.22 7.77 0.81
C GLN A 75 13.10 9.11 1.54
N PHE A 76 14.22 9.82 1.66
CA PHE A 76 14.29 11.14 2.31
C PHE A 76 15.12 12.11 1.49
N ILE A 77 14.87 13.40 1.68
CA ILE A 77 15.65 14.47 1.07
C ILE A 77 16.72 14.92 2.06
N THR A 78 17.97 14.88 1.62
CA THR A 78 19.13 15.37 2.38
C THR A 78 19.15 16.90 2.43
N ASN A 79 19.98 17.47 3.30
CA ASN A 79 20.20 18.93 3.35
C ASN A 79 20.83 19.50 2.06
N ARG A 80 21.40 18.65 1.21
CA ARG A 80 21.96 19.04 -0.09
C ARG A 80 20.92 18.97 -1.22
N GLY A 81 19.71 18.44 -0.94
CA GLY A 81 18.64 18.26 -1.92
C GLY A 81 18.65 16.88 -2.60
N ASP A 82 19.58 16.00 -2.25
CA ASP A 82 19.61 14.65 -2.83
C ASP A 82 18.52 13.78 -2.23
N THR A 83 17.97 12.86 -3.02
CA THR A 83 17.04 11.85 -2.56
C THR A 83 17.79 10.54 -2.28
N LEU A 84 17.72 10.05 -1.04
CA LEU A 84 18.35 8.81 -0.60
C LEU A 84 17.32 7.88 0.05
N ALA A 85 17.55 6.57 -0.04
CA ALA A 85 16.79 5.57 0.70
C ALA A 85 17.31 5.44 2.14
N ILE A 86 16.42 5.14 3.08
CA ILE A 86 16.84 4.81 4.46
C ILE A 86 17.61 3.49 4.43
N ALA A 87 18.87 3.54 4.87
CA ALA A 87 19.67 2.35 5.07
C ALA A 87 19.20 1.59 6.33
N TYR A 88 19.33 0.26 6.31
CA TYR A 88 19.04 -0.62 7.45
C TYR A 88 17.60 -0.46 8.00
N PRO A 89 16.57 -0.63 7.17
CA PRO A 89 15.18 -0.43 7.58
C PRO A 89 14.74 -1.35 8.73
N GLU A 90 15.44 -2.44 8.98
CA GLU A 90 15.24 -3.34 10.11
C GLU A 90 15.52 -2.69 11.47
N THR A 91 16.30 -1.61 11.51
CA THR A 91 16.57 -0.83 12.73
C THR A 91 15.41 0.12 13.07
N ILE A 92 14.48 0.32 12.15
CA ILE A 92 13.34 1.20 12.32
C ILE A 92 12.34 0.56 13.29
N LYS A 93 11.89 1.35 14.28
CA LYS A 93 10.75 1.00 15.13
C LYS A 93 9.44 1.32 14.42
N ASN A 94 9.30 2.55 13.96
CA ASN A 94 8.21 3.03 13.11
C ASN A 94 8.59 4.37 12.45
N ILE A 95 7.81 4.79 11.46
CA ILE A 95 7.94 6.09 10.79
C ILE A 95 6.58 6.78 10.83
N THR A 96 6.57 8.09 11.06
CA THR A 96 5.39 8.92 10.85
C THR A 96 5.64 9.89 9.69
N ILE A 97 4.69 9.98 8.76
CA ILE A 97 4.68 10.99 7.70
C ILE A 97 3.35 11.73 7.80
N ASP A 98 3.38 13.01 8.14
CA ASP A 98 2.19 13.76 8.61
C ASP A 98 1.49 12.98 9.73
N SER A 99 0.23 12.53 9.49
CA SER A 99 -0.56 11.70 10.42
C SER A 99 -0.49 10.20 10.14
N THR A 100 0.23 9.79 9.10
CA THR A 100 0.29 8.39 8.68
C THR A 100 1.44 7.65 9.34
N LEU A 101 1.14 6.52 9.96
CA LEU A 101 2.11 5.66 10.64
C LEU A 101 2.53 4.50 9.72
N TYR A 102 3.82 4.20 9.68
CA TYR A 102 4.40 3.08 8.95
C TYR A 102 5.21 2.19 9.88
N TYR A 103 5.12 0.90 9.66
CA TYR A 103 6.03 -0.12 10.21
C TYR A 103 6.84 -0.75 9.10
N TYR A 104 7.98 -1.35 9.45
CA TYR A 104 8.78 -2.15 8.52
C TYR A 104 8.80 -3.62 8.96
N ASP A 105 8.36 -4.49 8.05
CA ASP A 105 8.49 -5.95 8.15
C ASP A 105 8.72 -6.51 6.74
N LYS A 106 9.99 -6.55 6.31
CA LYS A 106 10.44 -6.87 4.92
C LYS A 106 9.90 -5.89 3.86
N THR A 107 8.88 -5.15 4.16
CA THR A 107 8.28 -4.08 3.37
C THR A 107 7.69 -3.03 4.31
N TYR A 108 7.39 -1.85 3.77
CA TYR A 108 6.70 -0.84 4.56
C TYR A 108 5.20 -1.11 4.60
N ILE A 109 4.65 -1.09 5.81
CA ILE A 109 3.24 -1.32 6.11
C ILE A 109 2.65 0.01 6.57
N GLN A 110 1.78 0.59 5.76
CA GLN A 110 1.02 1.78 6.13
C GLN A 110 -0.11 1.39 7.07
N ILE A 111 -0.24 2.03 8.23
CA ILE A 111 -1.38 1.82 9.12
C ILE A 111 -2.56 2.65 8.61
N ILE A 112 -3.65 1.97 8.32
CA ILE A 112 -4.90 2.56 7.79
C ILE A 112 -5.99 2.64 8.83
N ALA A 113 -5.96 1.76 9.84
CA ALA A 113 -6.83 1.84 11.01
C ALA A 113 -6.13 1.30 12.26
N GLN A 114 -6.48 1.86 13.41
CA GLN A 114 -6.02 1.39 14.71
C GLN A 114 -7.19 1.42 15.70
N VAL A 115 -7.35 0.33 16.44
CA VAL A 115 -8.31 0.21 17.54
C VAL A 115 -7.55 -0.35 18.74
N ASP A 116 -7.40 0.44 19.77
CA ASP A 116 -6.52 0.16 20.92
C ASP A 116 -5.09 -0.19 20.48
N SER A 117 -4.61 -1.38 20.83
CA SER A 117 -3.28 -1.88 20.45
C SER A 117 -3.25 -2.63 19.11
N PHE A 118 -4.41 -2.92 18.52
CA PHE A 118 -4.52 -3.67 17.26
C PHE A 118 -4.57 -2.72 16.07
N LYS A 119 -3.96 -3.12 14.96
CA LYS A 119 -3.82 -2.28 13.77
C LYS A 119 -4.23 -3.03 12.52
N LEU A 120 -4.81 -2.30 11.58
CA LEU A 120 -4.98 -2.72 10.21
C LEU A 120 -3.93 -2.01 9.37
N GLY A 121 -3.13 -2.76 8.66
CA GLY A 121 -2.06 -2.26 7.80
C GLY A 121 -2.34 -2.55 6.34
N MET A 122 -1.87 -1.67 5.49
CA MET A 122 -1.87 -1.82 4.03
C MET A 122 -0.44 -1.91 3.54
N LYS A 123 -0.17 -2.94 2.76
CA LYS A 123 1.10 -3.14 2.04
C LYS A 123 0.84 -2.91 0.56
N GLN A 124 1.65 -2.05 -0.06
CA GLN A 124 1.61 -1.77 -1.48
C GLN A 124 2.99 -2.04 -2.09
N LEU A 125 3.03 -2.71 -3.22
CA LEU A 125 4.27 -2.93 -3.98
C LEU A 125 3.93 -3.22 -5.44
N TYR A 126 4.93 -3.08 -6.31
CA TYR A 126 4.81 -3.49 -7.69
C TYR A 126 5.42 -4.88 -7.90
N VAL A 127 4.63 -5.72 -8.57
CA VAL A 127 5.09 -7.03 -9.05
C VAL A 127 5.45 -6.89 -10.53
N GLN A 128 6.58 -7.46 -10.91
CA GLN A 128 7.03 -7.46 -12.29
C GLN A 128 6.64 -8.76 -12.97
N SER A 129 6.15 -8.64 -14.20
CA SER A 129 5.96 -9.78 -15.10
C SER A 129 6.46 -9.44 -16.51
N PRO A 130 6.94 -10.44 -17.28
CA PRO A 130 7.30 -10.21 -18.68
C PRO A 130 6.08 -9.71 -19.44
N TYR A 131 6.20 -8.57 -20.13
CA TYR A 131 5.15 -8.12 -21.03
C TYR A 131 5.16 -8.97 -22.30
N ARG A 132 4.03 -9.59 -22.62
CA ARG A 132 3.83 -10.32 -23.87
C ARG A 132 2.81 -9.56 -24.72
N THR A 133 3.25 -9.08 -25.88
CA THR A 133 2.33 -8.65 -26.92
C THR A 133 1.50 -9.86 -27.37
N ARG A 134 0.17 -9.73 -27.39
CA ARG A 134 -0.68 -10.72 -28.04
C ARG A 134 -0.28 -10.81 -29.50
N GLY A 135 0.35 -11.91 -29.87
CA GLY A 135 0.53 -12.27 -31.27
C GLY A 135 -0.86 -12.46 -31.90
N GLY A 136 -1.01 -12.13 -33.18
CA GLY A 136 -2.28 -12.09 -33.91
C GLY A 136 -3.04 -13.42 -34.08
N TYR A 137 -2.83 -14.39 -33.22
CA TYR A 137 -3.63 -15.59 -33.03
C TYR A 137 -3.88 -15.80 -31.54
N ASP A 138 -5.14 -15.76 -31.15
CA ASP A 138 -5.64 -15.93 -29.78
C ASP A 138 -5.39 -17.33 -29.18
N ALA A 139 -4.15 -17.78 -29.16
CA ALA A 139 -3.78 -19.00 -28.45
C ALA A 139 -3.12 -18.64 -27.12
N PRO A 140 -3.71 -19.01 -25.97
CA PRO A 140 -3.02 -18.92 -24.69
C PRO A 140 -1.90 -19.96 -24.70
N THR A 141 -0.68 -19.54 -25.00
CA THR A 141 0.48 -20.37 -24.71
C THR A 141 0.62 -20.45 -23.20
N ALA A 142 0.26 -21.59 -22.65
CA ALA A 142 0.59 -21.99 -21.30
C ALA A 142 2.11 -21.95 -21.13
N ALA A 143 2.62 -20.87 -20.60
CA ALA A 143 4.00 -20.77 -20.15
C ALA A 143 3.95 -20.57 -18.66
N GLY A 144 4.58 -21.51 -17.98
CA GLY A 144 4.60 -21.63 -16.55
C GLY A 144 4.77 -20.32 -15.81
N ALA A 145 4.01 -20.16 -14.76
CA ALA A 145 4.14 -19.08 -13.80
C ALA A 145 5.57 -19.09 -13.27
N ILE A 146 6.41 -18.22 -13.81
CA ILE A 146 7.67 -17.87 -13.17
C ILE A 146 7.31 -16.77 -12.18
N THR A 147 6.93 -17.18 -10.99
CA THR A 147 6.84 -16.31 -9.82
C THR A 147 8.25 -15.97 -9.38
N THR A 148 8.93 -15.11 -10.12
CA THR A 148 10.14 -14.49 -9.62
C THR A 148 9.70 -13.19 -8.95
N TYR A 149 9.45 -13.25 -7.65
CA TYR A 149 9.35 -12.08 -6.80
C TYR A 149 10.74 -11.46 -6.67
N SER A 150 11.19 -10.77 -7.68
CA SER A 150 12.31 -9.86 -7.53
C SER A 150 11.75 -8.51 -7.11
N SER A 151 11.62 -8.32 -5.79
CA SER A 151 11.62 -6.97 -5.27
C SER A 151 12.93 -6.34 -5.75
N ILE A 152 12.85 -5.23 -6.48
CA ILE A 152 14.04 -4.45 -6.79
C ILE A 152 14.43 -3.78 -5.48
N SER A 153 15.15 -4.47 -4.62
CA SER A 153 15.83 -3.84 -3.50
C SER A 153 17.20 -3.41 -4.00
N SER A 154 17.33 -2.17 -4.40
CA SER A 154 18.66 -1.60 -4.59
C SER A 154 19.10 -0.97 -3.28
N SER A 155 19.80 -1.74 -2.46
CA SER A 155 20.76 -1.13 -1.54
C SER A 155 21.87 -0.56 -2.41
N SER A 156 21.90 0.74 -2.52
CA SER A 156 22.93 1.61 -3.08
C SER A 156 22.73 2.10 -4.50
N VAL A 157 22.66 3.45 -4.60
CA VAL A 157 23.18 4.30 -5.66
C VAL A 157 22.58 4.10 -7.04
N ASN A 158 21.71 5.02 -7.47
CA ASN A 158 21.46 5.42 -8.88
C ASN A 158 21.69 4.34 -9.96
N ALA A 159 21.33 3.10 -9.70
CA ALA A 159 21.27 2.10 -10.73
C ALA A 159 20.09 2.48 -11.65
N ARG A 160 20.40 3.17 -12.74
CA ARG A 160 19.54 3.25 -13.92
C ARG A 160 19.31 1.81 -14.35
N LEU A 161 18.26 1.21 -13.82
CA LEU A 161 17.85 -0.16 -14.18
C LEU A 161 17.34 -0.09 -15.62
N GLN A 162 18.27 -0.26 -16.59
CA GLN A 162 17.87 -0.46 -17.98
C GLN A 162 17.16 -1.81 -18.09
N ILE A 163 15.89 -1.75 -18.43
CA ILE A 163 15.09 -2.95 -18.67
C ILE A 163 15.52 -3.55 -20.01
N LYS A 164 15.99 -4.81 -19.97
CA LYS A 164 16.47 -5.51 -21.18
C LYS A 164 15.35 -6.10 -22.04
N LYS A 165 14.14 -6.20 -21.50
CA LYS A 165 12.93 -6.71 -22.19
C LYS A 165 11.73 -5.94 -21.68
N ASP A 166 10.69 -5.83 -22.47
CA ASP A 166 9.43 -5.20 -22.03
C ASP A 166 8.90 -5.86 -20.75
N VAL A 167 8.63 -5.05 -19.74
CA VAL A 167 8.17 -5.50 -18.43
C VAL A 167 6.87 -4.80 -18.10
N GLN A 168 5.95 -5.57 -17.57
CA GLN A 168 4.72 -5.08 -16.98
C GLN A 168 4.91 -4.97 -15.46
N PHE A 169 4.57 -3.80 -14.91
CA PHE A 169 4.50 -3.54 -13.49
C PHE A 169 3.04 -3.49 -13.07
N GLU A 170 2.64 -4.37 -12.17
CA GLU A 170 1.29 -4.41 -11.62
C GLU A 170 1.33 -4.03 -10.14
N LYS A 171 0.53 -3.04 -9.74
CA LYS A 171 0.43 -2.63 -8.35
C LYS A 171 -0.44 -3.60 -7.57
N GLU A 172 0.16 -4.31 -6.63
CA GLU A 172 -0.52 -5.17 -5.68
C GLU A 172 -0.74 -4.45 -4.35
N VAL A 173 -1.96 -4.59 -3.84
CA VAL A 173 -2.35 -4.13 -2.51
C VAL A 173 -2.76 -5.33 -1.69
N SER A 174 -2.20 -5.46 -0.49
CA SER A 174 -2.58 -6.50 0.45
C SER A 174 -2.76 -5.91 1.85
N TYR A 175 -3.70 -6.47 2.60
CA TYR A 175 -4.01 -6.02 3.94
C TYR A 175 -3.46 -6.97 4.99
N LEU A 176 -3.07 -6.37 6.12
CA LEU A 176 -2.45 -7.04 7.25
C LEU A 176 -3.17 -6.62 8.52
N VAL A 177 -3.31 -7.54 9.45
CA VAL A 177 -3.81 -7.27 10.80
C VAL A 177 -2.70 -7.52 11.82
N SER A 178 -2.51 -6.63 12.79
CA SER A 178 -1.54 -6.85 13.85
C SER A 178 -2.18 -7.45 15.11
N ASN A 179 -1.38 -8.18 15.87
CA ASN A 179 -1.69 -8.43 17.27
C ASN A 179 -1.27 -7.24 18.17
N GLN A 180 -1.51 -7.32 19.47
CA GLN A 180 -1.16 -6.28 20.45
C GLN A 180 0.33 -5.96 20.53
N PHE A 181 1.21 -6.83 20.02
CA PHE A 181 2.67 -6.66 20.01
C PHE A 181 3.20 -6.10 18.68
N ASN A 182 2.33 -5.58 17.81
CA ASN A 182 2.67 -5.09 16.46
C ASN A 182 3.29 -6.15 15.56
N ARG A 183 2.95 -7.44 15.74
CA ARG A 183 3.27 -8.50 14.78
C ARG A 183 2.17 -8.57 13.75
N PHE A 184 2.53 -8.40 12.48
CA PHE A 184 1.60 -8.35 11.37
C PHE A 184 1.40 -9.72 10.71
N PHE A 185 0.15 -10.00 10.36
CA PHE A 185 -0.28 -11.21 9.66
C PHE A 185 -1.19 -10.80 8.50
N LYS A 186 -1.29 -11.64 7.47
CA LYS A 186 -2.26 -11.41 6.40
C LYS A 186 -3.66 -11.21 7.01
N ALA A 187 -4.39 -10.20 6.54
CA ALA A 187 -5.75 -9.95 7.01
C ALA A 187 -6.72 -10.96 6.37
N ASP A 188 -6.78 -12.16 6.93
CA ASP A 188 -7.68 -13.24 6.53
C ASP A 188 -8.41 -13.84 7.73
N LYS A 189 -9.40 -14.69 7.47
CA LYS A 189 -10.19 -15.35 8.52
C LYS A 189 -9.31 -16.00 9.58
N LYS A 190 -8.29 -16.75 9.15
CA LYS A 190 -7.41 -17.51 10.06
C LYS A 190 -6.67 -16.58 11.02
N SER A 191 -6.15 -15.49 10.51
CA SER A 191 -5.38 -14.52 11.31
C SER A 191 -6.26 -13.82 12.35
N PHE A 192 -7.44 -13.34 11.97
CA PHE A 192 -8.37 -12.75 12.93
C PHE A 192 -8.75 -13.73 14.05
N LEU A 193 -9.10 -14.98 13.71
CA LEU A 193 -9.45 -15.99 14.72
C LEU A 193 -8.27 -16.39 15.62
N ASN A 194 -7.04 -16.29 15.13
CA ASN A 194 -5.84 -16.55 15.93
C ASN A 194 -5.48 -15.40 16.85
N ILE A 195 -5.71 -14.16 16.41
CA ILE A 195 -5.45 -12.95 17.20
C ILE A 195 -6.50 -12.79 18.32
N PHE A 196 -7.76 -13.20 18.07
CA PHE A 196 -8.87 -13.11 19.01
C PHE A 196 -9.42 -14.50 19.38
N PRO A 197 -8.63 -15.36 20.07
CA PRO A 197 -8.96 -16.78 20.23
C PRO A 197 -10.16 -17.04 21.14
N LYS A 198 -10.49 -16.11 22.05
CA LYS A 198 -11.57 -16.29 23.03
C LYS A 198 -12.97 -16.11 22.44
N ARG A 199 -13.09 -15.49 21.28
CA ARG A 199 -14.37 -15.07 20.66
C ARG A 199 -14.56 -15.61 19.23
N LYS A 200 -13.96 -16.77 18.94
CA LYS A 200 -13.95 -17.33 17.57
C LYS A 200 -15.35 -17.50 16.98
N ALA A 201 -16.28 -18.09 17.73
CA ALA A 201 -17.62 -18.35 17.23
C ALA A 201 -18.39 -17.08 16.89
N GLU A 202 -18.28 -16.04 17.72
CA GLU A 202 -18.92 -14.74 17.50
C GLU A 202 -18.33 -14.03 16.27
N ILE A 203 -17.01 -14.09 16.12
CA ILE A 203 -16.29 -13.50 14.98
C ILE A 203 -16.64 -14.24 13.68
N GLU A 204 -16.69 -15.57 13.69
CA GLU A 204 -17.10 -16.37 12.51
C GLU A 204 -18.53 -16.08 12.09
N ASN A 205 -19.44 -15.95 13.08
CA ASN A 205 -20.83 -15.55 12.81
C ASN A 205 -20.90 -14.16 12.18
N TYR A 206 -20.18 -13.19 12.73
CA TYR A 206 -20.10 -11.83 12.17
C TYR A 206 -19.57 -11.85 10.74
N MET A 207 -18.45 -12.54 10.47
CA MET A 207 -17.87 -12.65 9.13
C MET A 207 -18.86 -13.21 8.11
N SER A 208 -19.66 -14.24 8.53
CA SER A 208 -20.64 -14.89 7.67
C SER A 208 -21.84 -13.99 7.42
N GLN A 209 -22.37 -13.37 8.48
CA GLN A 209 -23.54 -12.48 8.42
C GLN A 209 -23.29 -11.27 7.52
N TYR A 210 -22.11 -10.64 7.64
CA TYR A 210 -21.75 -9.44 6.90
C TYR A 210 -20.96 -9.70 5.61
N LYS A 211 -20.74 -10.98 5.26
CA LYS A 211 -20.02 -11.40 4.03
C LYS A 211 -18.71 -10.65 3.83
N ILE A 212 -17.87 -10.62 4.87
CA ILE A 212 -16.61 -9.86 4.90
C ILE A 212 -15.73 -10.22 3.71
N GLU A 213 -15.36 -9.21 2.92
CA GLU A 213 -14.41 -9.33 1.82
C GLU A 213 -13.01 -8.84 2.26
N TYR A 214 -12.06 -9.77 2.39
CA TYR A 214 -10.71 -9.48 2.90
C TYR A 214 -9.84 -8.64 1.95
N SER A 215 -10.32 -8.36 0.77
CA SER A 215 -9.72 -7.43 -0.20
C SER A 215 -10.25 -6.00 -0.08
N LYS A 216 -11.26 -5.76 0.78
CA LYS A 216 -11.89 -4.46 0.97
C LYS A 216 -11.53 -3.86 2.32
N GLU A 217 -10.87 -2.71 2.29
CA GLU A 217 -10.47 -1.96 3.50
C GLU A 217 -11.65 -1.67 4.45
N PRO A 218 -12.82 -1.16 3.99
CA PRO A 218 -13.93 -0.88 4.88
C PRO A 218 -14.48 -2.10 5.64
N ASP A 219 -14.45 -3.27 5.02
CA ASP A 219 -14.91 -4.51 5.65
C ASP A 219 -13.94 -4.97 6.74
N LEU A 220 -12.63 -4.87 6.44
CA LEU A 220 -11.59 -5.22 7.40
C LEU A 220 -11.56 -4.25 8.59
N GLU A 221 -11.81 -2.97 8.37
CA GLU A 221 -11.91 -1.98 9.44
C GLU A 221 -13.09 -2.25 10.37
N LYS A 222 -14.28 -2.57 9.81
CA LYS A 222 -15.46 -2.97 10.58
C LYS A 222 -15.18 -4.24 11.38
N LEU A 223 -14.56 -5.24 10.74
CA LEU A 223 -14.18 -6.50 11.38
C LEU A 223 -13.22 -6.27 12.54
N LEU A 224 -12.19 -5.45 12.37
CA LEU A 224 -11.24 -5.12 13.44
C LEU A 224 -11.96 -4.47 14.63
N LYS A 225 -12.79 -3.44 14.37
CA LYS A 225 -13.60 -2.76 15.41
C LYS A 225 -14.49 -3.75 16.16
N PHE A 226 -15.16 -4.65 15.45
CA PHE A 226 -15.98 -5.69 16.07
C PHE A 226 -15.15 -6.63 16.93
N CYS A 227 -14.03 -7.16 16.41
CA CYS A 227 -13.18 -8.08 17.17
C CYS A 227 -12.63 -7.45 18.46
N VAL A 228 -12.22 -6.18 18.40
CA VAL A 228 -11.70 -5.46 19.59
C VAL A 228 -12.81 -5.17 20.60
N SER A 229 -14.03 -4.84 20.15
CA SER A 229 -15.17 -4.60 21.05
C SER A 229 -15.61 -5.82 21.86
N LEU A 230 -15.21 -7.04 21.43
CA LEU A 230 -15.48 -8.29 22.13
C LEU A 230 -14.37 -8.68 23.14
N ASN A 231 -13.22 -8.02 23.11
CA ASN A 231 -12.03 -8.40 23.87
C ASN A 231 -11.96 -7.66 25.18
#